data_d16e70e0d1467b616aaa419d53e1f917
#
_entry.id   d16e70e0d1467b616aaa419d53e1f917
#
_cell.length_a   1.000
_cell.length_b   1.000
_cell.length_c   1.000
_cell.angle_alpha   90.00
_cell.angle_beta   90.00
_cell.angle_gamma   90.00
#
_symmetry.space_group_name_H-M   'P 1'
#
loop_
_entity.id
_entity.type
_entity.pdbx_description
1 polymer ?
#
loop_
_entity_poly.entity_id
_entity_poly.type
_entity_poly.pdbx_seq_one_letter_code
_entity_poly.pdbx_strand_id
1 'polypeptide(L)'
;QMGGHVFVDRRNHEKAMSSLKKAKKSLIKRPRSILLFPEGSRTDDGQLKQFKSGGLSIAIETSIPVVPVAIYGTFESLNKSSWHFKNQMLVIKVGKPIYTQEYTNNDRKTFANLVHDRVQELKNENF
;
A
#
# COMPACT_ATOMS: atom_id res chain seq x y z
N GLN A 1 14.91 -15.03 12.31
CA GLN A 1 13.66 -15.34 11.58
C GLN A 1 13.49 -14.31 10.48
N MET A 2 13.62 -14.75 9.24
CA MET A 2 13.39 -13.90 8.09
C MET A 2 11.91 -13.52 8.03
N GLY A 3 11.61 -12.23 7.95
CA GLY A 3 10.27 -11.72 7.66
C GLY A 3 9.79 -12.30 6.33
N GLY A 4 8.62 -12.94 6.34
CA GLY A 4 8.05 -13.54 5.13
C GLY A 4 7.68 -12.48 4.12
N HIS A 5 8.57 -12.21 3.17
CA HIS A 5 8.26 -11.35 2.05
C HIS A 5 7.37 -12.09 1.05
N VAL A 6 6.21 -11.54 0.74
CA VAL A 6 5.37 -12.03 -0.34
C VAL A 6 5.68 -11.19 -1.58
N PHE A 7 6.39 -11.80 -2.53
CA PHE A 7 6.64 -11.17 -3.81
C PHE A 7 5.38 -11.27 -4.69
N VAL A 8 4.86 -10.14 -5.12
CA VAL A 8 3.77 -10.07 -6.09
C VAL A 8 4.37 -9.78 -7.45
N ASP A 9 4.32 -10.74 -8.38
CA ASP A 9 4.71 -10.53 -9.76
C ASP A 9 3.69 -9.60 -10.44
N ARG A 10 4.10 -8.37 -10.70
CA ARG A 10 3.24 -7.31 -11.23
C ARG A 10 2.93 -7.46 -12.72
N ARG A 11 3.67 -8.31 -13.43
CA ARG A 11 3.53 -8.54 -14.88
C ARG A 11 2.58 -9.68 -15.20
N ASN A 12 2.30 -10.55 -14.22
CA ASN A 12 1.43 -11.70 -14.40
C ASN A 12 0.29 -11.66 -13.37
N HIS A 13 -0.93 -11.42 -13.84
CA HIS A 13 -2.12 -11.31 -13.00
C HIS A 13 -2.41 -12.60 -12.20
N GLU A 14 -2.23 -13.78 -12.80
CA GLU A 14 -2.46 -15.07 -12.13
C GLU A 14 -1.46 -15.31 -10.99
N LYS A 15 -0.18 -15.00 -11.22
CA LYS A 15 0.85 -15.07 -10.18
C LYS A 15 0.61 -14.07 -9.08
N ALA A 16 0.13 -12.86 -9.41
CA ALA A 16 -0.26 -11.86 -8.42
C ALA A 16 -1.40 -12.36 -7.55
N MET A 17 -2.45 -12.92 -8.13
CA MET A 17 -3.59 -13.49 -7.39
C MET A 17 -3.18 -14.68 -6.52
N SER A 18 -2.32 -15.57 -7.01
CA SER A 18 -1.77 -16.69 -6.23
C SER A 18 -0.98 -16.18 -5.01
N SER A 19 -0.16 -15.16 -5.19
CA SER A 19 0.61 -14.53 -4.11
C SER A 19 -0.29 -13.90 -3.04
N LEU A 20 -1.38 -13.23 -3.47
CA LEU A 20 -2.37 -12.66 -2.56
C LEU A 20 -3.10 -13.74 -1.75
N LYS A 21 -3.48 -14.86 -2.38
CA LYS A 21 -4.09 -16.01 -1.67
C LYS A 21 -3.14 -16.61 -0.62
N LYS A 22 -1.85 -16.73 -0.93
CA LYS A 22 -0.83 -17.19 0.04
C LYS A 22 -0.67 -16.22 1.20
N ALA A 23 -0.63 -14.91 0.92
CA ALA A 23 -0.57 -13.87 1.93
C ALA A 23 -1.76 -13.93 2.88
N LYS A 24 -2.98 -14.06 2.35
CA LYS A 24 -4.22 -14.22 3.13
C LYS A 24 -4.14 -15.43 4.07
N LYS A 25 -3.80 -16.62 3.53
CA LYS A 25 -3.66 -17.84 4.35
C LYS A 25 -2.61 -17.67 5.47
N SER A 26 -1.50 -17.01 5.16
CA SER A 26 -0.44 -16.76 6.14
C SER A 26 -0.90 -15.82 7.26
N LEU A 27 -1.67 -14.79 6.94
CA LEU A 27 -2.24 -13.85 7.93
C LEU A 27 -3.24 -14.50 8.87
N ILE A 28 -4.10 -15.38 8.34
CA ILE A 28 -5.08 -16.13 9.14
C ILE A 28 -4.37 -17.05 10.13
N LYS A 29 -3.31 -17.73 9.70
CA LYS A 29 -2.55 -18.64 10.56
C LYS A 29 -1.71 -17.92 11.61
N ARG A 30 -1.11 -16.80 11.24
CA ARG A 30 -0.22 -16.00 12.11
C ARG A 30 -0.47 -14.52 11.85
N PRO A 31 -1.30 -13.86 12.68
CA PRO A 31 -1.52 -12.41 12.58
C PRO A 31 -0.20 -11.65 12.62
N ARG A 32 0.02 -10.78 11.63
CA ARG A 32 1.20 -9.94 11.50
C ARG A 32 0.87 -8.68 10.74
N SER A 33 1.71 -7.66 10.84
CA SER A 33 1.60 -6.47 9.99
C SER A 33 2.13 -6.76 8.59
N ILE A 34 1.44 -6.20 7.59
CA ILE A 34 1.88 -6.22 6.19
C ILE A 34 2.07 -4.77 5.74
N LEU A 35 3.21 -4.49 5.13
CA LEU A 35 3.44 -3.26 4.40
C LEU A 35 2.99 -3.44 2.94
N LEU A 36 2.11 -2.55 2.48
CA LEU A 36 1.56 -2.58 1.14
C LEU A 36 1.83 -1.26 0.41
N PHE A 37 2.29 -1.36 -0.84
CA PHE A 37 2.42 -0.23 -1.77
C PHE A 37 1.36 -0.35 -2.86
N PRO A 38 0.14 0.18 -2.65
CA PRO A 38 -1.01 -0.10 -3.50
C PRO A 38 -0.97 0.59 -4.86
N GLU A 39 -0.11 1.58 -5.07
CA GLU A 39 0.15 2.19 -6.37
C GLU A 39 0.73 1.18 -7.39
N GLY A 40 1.44 0.17 -6.89
CA GLY A 40 2.02 -0.89 -7.72
C GLY A 40 3.23 -0.50 -8.56
N SER A 41 3.55 0.77 -8.70
CA SER A 41 4.74 1.30 -9.40
C SER A 41 5.14 2.66 -8.85
N ARG A 42 6.40 3.04 -9.09
CA ARG A 42 6.85 4.40 -8.80
C ARG A 42 6.13 5.40 -9.71
N THR A 43 5.95 6.63 -9.24
CA THR A 43 5.44 7.73 -10.04
C THR A 43 6.54 8.36 -10.89
N ASP A 44 6.14 8.97 -11.99
CA ASP A 44 7.05 9.71 -12.89
C ASP A 44 7.01 11.23 -12.65
N ASP A 45 5.97 11.71 -11.96
CA ASP A 45 5.69 13.13 -11.70
C ASP A 45 5.58 13.49 -10.21
N GLY A 46 5.80 12.54 -9.31
CA GLY A 46 5.66 12.72 -7.86
C GLY A 46 4.21 12.69 -7.35
N GLN A 47 3.22 12.57 -8.24
CA GLN A 47 1.82 12.50 -7.86
C GLN A 47 1.44 11.10 -7.36
N LEU A 48 0.48 11.05 -6.44
CA LEU A 48 -0.06 9.79 -5.94
C LEU A 48 -0.91 9.14 -7.04
N LYS A 49 -0.56 7.91 -7.40
CA LYS A 49 -1.33 7.13 -8.38
C LYS A 49 -2.55 6.50 -7.74
N GLN A 50 -3.53 6.15 -8.56
CA GLN A 50 -4.69 5.40 -8.11
C GLN A 50 -4.28 4.06 -7.49
N PHE A 51 -4.91 3.70 -6.38
CA PHE A 51 -4.60 2.48 -5.65
C PHE A 51 -5.27 1.25 -6.28
N LYS A 52 -4.49 0.19 -6.40
CA LYS A 52 -5.00 -1.13 -6.83
C LYS A 52 -5.75 -1.79 -5.67
N SER A 53 -6.97 -2.23 -5.94
CA SER A 53 -7.84 -2.81 -4.91
C SER A 53 -7.43 -4.23 -4.47
N GLY A 54 -6.64 -4.95 -5.28
CA GLY A 54 -6.33 -6.37 -5.02
C GLY A 54 -5.58 -6.62 -3.70
N GLY A 55 -4.57 -5.82 -3.38
CA GLY A 55 -3.86 -5.94 -2.10
C GLY A 55 -4.72 -5.51 -0.90
N LEU A 56 -5.52 -4.46 -1.08
CA LEU A 56 -6.40 -3.94 -0.02
C LEU A 56 -7.60 -4.86 0.26
N SER A 57 -8.03 -5.67 -0.70
CA SER A 57 -9.10 -6.66 -0.48
C SER A 57 -8.73 -7.69 0.60
N ILE A 58 -7.44 -7.97 0.78
CA ILE A 58 -6.98 -8.86 1.86
C ILE A 58 -7.38 -8.33 3.23
N ALA A 59 -7.27 -7.02 3.44
CA ALA A 59 -7.64 -6.38 4.70
C ALA A 59 -9.14 -6.56 4.99
N ILE A 60 -10.00 -6.40 3.98
CA ILE A 60 -11.43 -6.63 4.09
C ILE A 60 -11.71 -8.10 4.42
N GLU A 61 -11.12 -9.03 3.67
CA GLU A 61 -11.36 -10.47 3.82
C GLU A 61 -10.83 -11.06 5.13
N THR A 62 -9.86 -10.41 5.76
CA THR A 62 -9.26 -10.83 7.04
C THR A 62 -9.68 -9.94 8.22
N SER A 63 -10.52 -8.94 7.99
CA SER A 63 -10.97 -7.97 9.00
C SER A 63 -9.83 -7.24 9.72
N ILE A 64 -8.70 -7.05 9.03
CA ILE A 64 -7.53 -6.35 9.55
C ILE A 64 -7.66 -4.85 9.23
N PRO A 65 -7.44 -3.95 10.20
CA PRO A 65 -7.47 -2.51 9.94
C PRO A 65 -6.29 -2.09 9.04
N VAL A 66 -6.53 -1.06 8.23
CA VAL A 66 -5.52 -0.45 7.35
C VAL A 66 -5.07 0.87 7.96
N VAL A 67 -3.76 1.05 8.12
CA VAL A 67 -3.17 2.32 8.56
C VAL A 67 -2.59 3.03 7.34
N PRO A 68 -3.16 4.16 6.92
CA PRO A 68 -2.62 4.94 5.82
C PRO A 68 -1.31 5.62 6.23
N VAL A 69 -0.32 5.57 5.35
CA VAL A 69 1.00 6.17 5.58
C VAL A 69 1.40 6.96 4.33
N ALA A 70 1.77 8.21 4.51
CA ALA A 70 2.35 9.05 3.47
C ALA A 70 3.85 9.20 3.68
N ILE A 71 4.63 9.10 2.61
CA ILE A 71 6.08 9.28 2.61
C ILE A 71 6.41 10.43 1.67
N TYR A 72 7.20 11.39 2.17
CA TYR A 72 7.66 12.55 1.41
C TYR A 72 9.16 12.48 1.14
N GLY A 73 9.60 13.17 0.11
CA GLY A 73 11.01 13.28 -0.25
C GLY A 73 11.55 12.06 -1.04
N THR A 74 10.74 11.02 -1.22
CA THR A 74 11.17 9.81 -1.95
C THR A 74 11.37 10.07 -3.44
N PHE A 75 10.53 10.90 -4.05
CA PHE A 75 10.61 11.25 -5.47
C PHE A 75 11.86 12.08 -5.77
N GLU A 76 12.13 13.05 -4.91
CA GLU A 76 13.30 13.94 -5.01
C GLU A 76 14.60 13.19 -4.70
N SER A 77 14.55 12.23 -3.76
CA SER A 77 15.73 11.46 -3.33
C SER A 77 16.19 10.46 -4.37
N LEU A 78 15.27 9.79 -5.06
CA LEU A 78 15.56 8.77 -6.04
C LEU A 78 14.55 8.81 -7.20
N ASN A 79 14.84 9.66 -8.18
CA ASN A 79 14.06 9.73 -9.40
C ASN A 79 14.28 8.45 -10.24
N LYS A 80 13.22 7.98 -10.91
CA LYS A 80 13.23 6.79 -11.76
C LYS A 80 14.27 6.86 -12.91
N SER A 81 14.64 8.07 -13.34
CA SER A 81 15.60 8.34 -14.41
C SER A 81 17.03 8.58 -13.93
N SER A 82 17.29 8.60 -12.61
CA SER A 82 18.61 8.92 -12.06
C SER A 82 19.04 7.91 -11.00
N TRP A 83 20.30 7.44 -11.09
CA TRP A 83 20.96 6.61 -10.06
C TRP A 83 21.63 7.43 -8.96
N HIS A 84 21.50 8.77 -8.99
CA HIS A 84 22.13 9.62 -8.01
C HIS A 84 21.18 9.85 -6.83
N PHE A 85 21.59 9.39 -5.66
CA PHE A 85 20.94 9.73 -4.39
C PHE A 85 21.17 11.21 -4.08
N LYS A 86 20.08 11.96 -4.00
CA LYS A 86 20.13 13.32 -3.42
C LYS A 86 19.90 13.23 -1.92
N ASN A 87 20.71 13.95 -1.15
CA ASN A 87 20.52 14.04 0.30
C ASN A 87 19.27 14.89 0.58
N GLN A 88 18.13 14.22 0.76
CA GLN A 88 16.83 14.82 1.02
C GLN A 88 16.30 14.29 2.34
N MET A 89 15.61 15.13 3.08
CA MET A 89 14.87 14.70 4.27
C MET A 89 13.66 13.85 3.85
N LEU A 90 13.59 12.63 4.36
CA LEU A 90 12.43 11.76 4.23
C LEU A 90 11.51 11.96 5.44
N VAL A 91 10.26 12.24 5.20
CA VAL A 91 9.26 12.40 6.25
C VAL A 91 8.16 11.36 6.07
N ILE A 92 7.80 10.71 7.16
CA ILE A 92 6.73 9.71 7.21
C ILE A 92 5.61 10.26 8.09
N LYS A 93 4.41 10.35 7.53
CA LYS A 93 3.18 10.65 8.27
C LYS A 93 2.30 9.41 8.36
N VAL A 94 1.83 9.13 9.56
CA VAL A 94 0.96 7.98 9.85
C VAL A 94 -0.42 8.49 10.21
N GLY A 95 -1.44 8.04 9.49
CA GLY A 95 -2.83 8.41 9.72
C GLY A 95 -3.53 7.48 10.71
N LYS A 96 -4.80 7.77 10.96
CA LYS A 96 -5.65 6.94 11.82
C LYS A 96 -6.00 5.61 11.14
N PRO A 97 -6.11 4.51 11.91
CA PRO A 97 -6.54 3.23 11.36
C PRO A 97 -7.93 3.31 10.72
N ILE A 98 -8.07 2.66 9.58
CA ILE A 98 -9.34 2.49 8.86
C ILE A 98 -9.79 1.04 9.09
N TYR A 99 -10.92 0.88 9.75
CA TYR A 99 -11.49 -0.44 10.06
C TYR A 99 -12.25 -0.99 8.85
N THR A 100 -12.23 -2.30 8.68
CA THR A 100 -12.71 -2.96 7.46
C THR A 100 -14.02 -3.71 7.64
N GLN A 101 -14.58 -3.77 8.86
CA GLN A 101 -15.75 -4.59 9.19
C GLN A 101 -17.03 -4.22 8.42
N GLU A 102 -17.16 -2.96 8.01
CA GLU A 102 -18.32 -2.47 7.26
C GLU A 102 -18.22 -2.70 5.74
N TYR A 103 -17.08 -3.23 5.27
CA TYR A 103 -16.81 -3.43 3.85
C TYR A 103 -16.85 -4.89 3.47
N THR A 104 -17.37 -5.16 2.27
CA THR A 104 -17.36 -6.50 1.63
C THR A 104 -16.42 -6.49 0.41
N ASN A 105 -16.19 -7.67 -0.17
CA ASN A 105 -15.38 -7.78 -1.39
C ASN A 105 -15.95 -6.99 -2.59
N ASN A 106 -17.26 -6.72 -2.60
CA ASN A 106 -17.89 -5.87 -3.61
C ASN A 106 -17.46 -4.40 -3.47
N ASP A 107 -17.10 -3.97 -2.26
CA ASP A 107 -16.71 -2.60 -1.93
C ASP A 107 -15.21 -2.35 -2.10
N ARG A 108 -14.43 -3.33 -2.56
CA ARG A 108 -12.97 -3.25 -2.63
C ARG A 108 -12.42 -2.04 -3.39
N LYS A 109 -13.11 -1.60 -4.45
CA LYS A 109 -12.72 -0.40 -5.20
C LYS A 109 -13.02 0.87 -4.40
N THR A 110 -14.21 0.95 -3.81
CA THR A 110 -14.61 2.07 -2.93
C THR A 110 -13.66 2.18 -1.74
N PHE A 111 -13.32 1.05 -1.12
CA PHE A 111 -12.36 1.01 -0.03
C PHE A 111 -10.96 1.46 -0.46
N ALA A 112 -10.48 1.03 -1.63
CA ALA A 112 -9.20 1.48 -2.18
C ALA A 112 -9.17 3.00 -2.42
N ASN A 113 -10.26 3.57 -2.92
CA ASN A 113 -10.39 5.01 -3.08
C ASN A 113 -10.38 5.74 -1.73
N LEU A 114 -11.08 5.22 -0.72
CA LEU A 114 -11.06 5.79 0.63
C LEU A 114 -9.63 5.82 1.21
N VAL A 115 -8.89 4.70 1.09
CA VAL A 115 -7.50 4.64 1.57
C VAL A 115 -6.60 5.61 0.80
N HIS A 116 -6.78 5.70 -0.52
CA HIS A 116 -6.08 6.68 -1.37
C HIS A 116 -6.31 8.11 -0.88
N ASP A 117 -7.57 8.49 -0.66
CA ASP A 117 -7.94 9.83 -0.22
C ASP A 117 -7.34 10.16 1.16
N ARG A 118 -7.32 9.20 2.08
CA ARG A 118 -6.65 9.38 3.39
C ARG A 118 -5.14 9.58 3.26
N VAL A 119 -4.47 8.87 2.35
CA VAL A 119 -3.06 9.10 2.07
C VAL A 119 -2.85 10.46 1.40
N GLN A 120 -3.72 10.87 0.49
CA GLN A 120 -3.67 12.18 -0.16
C GLN A 120 -3.87 13.32 0.85
N GLU A 121 -4.81 13.18 1.78
CA GLU A 121 -5.01 14.14 2.88
C GLU A 121 -3.72 14.30 3.71
N LEU A 122 -3.10 13.19 4.12
CA LEU A 122 -1.82 13.21 4.84
C LEU A 122 -0.72 13.91 4.03
N LYS A 123 -0.69 13.72 2.70
CA LYS A 123 0.27 14.41 1.82
C LYS A 123 0.01 15.91 1.73
N ASN A 124 -1.22 16.36 1.84
CA ASN A 124 -1.59 17.77 1.73
C ASN A 124 -1.44 18.54 3.06
N GLU A 125 -1.33 17.84 4.19
CA GLU A 125 -1.08 18.48 5.47
C GLU A 125 0.32 19.13 5.49
N ASN A 126 0.37 20.42 5.82
CA ASN A 126 1.64 21.12 6.04
C ASN A 126 2.39 20.56 7.26
N PHE A 127 3.68 20.64 7.20
CA PHE A 127 4.57 20.29 8.31
C PHE A 127 4.64 21.40 9.34
#